data_24a123b27955fb82cd0781f8b07f470d
#
_entry.id   24a123b27955fb82cd0781f8b07f470d
#
_cell.length_a   1.000
_cell.length_b   1.000
_cell.length_c   1.000
_cell.angle_alpha   90.00
_cell.angle_beta   90.00
_cell.angle_gamma   90.00
#
_symmetry.space_group_name_H-M   'P 1'
#
loop_
_entity.id
_entity.type
_entity.pdbx_description
1 polymer ?
#
loop_
_entity_poly.entity_id
_entity_poly.type
_entity_poly.pdbx_seq_one_letter_code
_entity_poly.pdbx_strand_id
1 'polypeptide(L)'
;MLNFVGLIGTNSKESNNRRLLQFMQKHFAEKAAIELVEIDNIPLFNKPAKMKVPEVVSELAKKIEAADGVIIATPEYDHSIPAVLQNALAWLSYGIFPMVNKPVMI
;
A
#
# COMPACT_ATOMS: atom_id res chain seq x y z
N MET A 1 17.76 6.81 -9.42
CA MET A 1 17.41 6.22 -8.12
C MET A 1 16.08 5.50 -8.24
N LEU A 2 15.97 4.31 -7.69
CA LEU A 2 14.71 3.57 -7.66
C LEU A 2 13.73 4.19 -6.67
N ASN A 3 12.45 4.16 -7.02
CA ASN A 3 11.37 4.68 -6.20
C ASN A 3 10.40 3.56 -5.85
N PHE A 4 10.11 3.41 -4.56
CA PHE A 4 9.19 2.39 -4.06
C PHE A 4 8.07 3.03 -3.27
N VAL A 5 6.90 2.42 -3.31
CA VAL A 5 5.82 2.72 -2.38
C VAL A 5 5.86 1.67 -1.27
N GLY A 6 5.89 2.13 -0.03
CA GLY A 6 5.82 1.26 1.14
C GLY A 6 4.44 1.33 1.77
N LEU A 7 3.64 0.27 1.58
CA LEU A 7 2.32 0.20 2.19
C LEU A 7 2.44 -0.29 3.64
N ILE A 8 1.95 0.52 4.55
CA ILE A 8 1.86 0.14 5.96
C ILE A 8 0.58 -0.68 6.12
N GLY A 9 0.72 -1.99 6.20
CA GLY A 9 -0.38 -2.95 6.09
C GLY A 9 -1.26 -3.10 7.32
N THR A 10 -1.32 -2.06 8.17
CA THR A 10 -2.13 -2.05 9.37
C THR A 10 -2.57 -0.63 9.68
N ASN A 11 -3.68 -0.50 10.39
CA ASN A 11 -4.14 0.78 10.93
C ASN A 11 -3.86 0.93 12.43
N SER A 12 -3.14 -0.02 13.03
CA SER A 12 -2.72 0.09 14.42
C SER A 12 -1.70 1.22 14.55
N LYS A 13 -1.86 2.07 15.56
CA LYS A 13 -0.92 3.16 15.82
C LYS A 13 0.41 2.66 16.36
N GLU A 14 0.37 1.56 17.10
CA GLU A 14 1.56 0.88 17.61
C GLU A 14 1.89 -0.28 16.67
N SER A 15 2.82 -0.08 15.74
CA SER A 15 3.12 -1.08 14.73
C SER A 15 4.61 -1.23 14.50
N ASN A 16 5.10 -2.46 14.68
CA ASN A 16 6.48 -2.80 14.34
C ASN A 16 6.70 -2.82 12.84
N ASN A 17 5.67 -3.11 12.06
CA ASN A 17 5.74 -3.08 10.60
C ASN A 17 5.96 -1.66 10.09
N ARG A 18 5.27 -0.68 10.70
CA ARG A 18 5.50 0.72 10.36
C ARG A 18 6.93 1.13 10.71
N ARG A 19 7.40 0.74 11.88
CA ARG A 19 8.79 1.04 12.30
C ARG A 19 9.81 0.42 11.37
N LEU A 20 9.55 -0.80 10.88
CA LEU A 20 10.42 -1.46 9.93
C LEU A 20 10.50 -0.67 8.62
N LEU A 21 9.37 -0.24 8.09
CA LEU A 21 9.35 0.57 6.86
C LEU A 21 10.04 1.92 7.06
N GLN A 22 9.86 2.54 8.21
CA GLN A 22 10.54 3.80 8.54
C GLN A 22 12.05 3.60 8.61
N PHE A 23 12.49 2.50 9.19
CA PHE A 23 13.90 2.13 9.22
C PHE A 23 14.45 1.93 7.81
N MET A 24 13.75 1.18 6.98
CA MET A 24 14.16 0.92 5.60
C MET A 24 14.25 2.20 4.78
N GLN A 25 13.29 3.09 4.96
CA GLN A 25 13.28 4.40 4.28
C GLN A 25 14.57 5.17 4.56
N LYS A 26 15.00 5.21 5.81
CA LYS A 26 16.23 5.91 6.21
C LYS A 26 17.48 5.16 5.80
N HIS A 27 17.47 3.84 6.01
CA HIS A 27 18.66 3.01 5.75
C HIS A 27 19.04 3.00 4.28
N PHE A 28 18.06 2.97 3.38
CA PHE A 28 18.32 2.90 1.94
C PHE A 28 18.21 4.25 1.23
N ALA A 29 18.14 5.35 1.97
CA ALA A 29 17.85 6.67 1.40
C ALA A 29 18.79 7.11 0.27
N GLU A 30 20.06 6.66 0.29
CA GLU A 30 21.03 7.01 -0.75
C GLU A 30 20.86 6.16 -2.02
N LYS A 31 20.16 5.02 -1.93
CA LYS A 31 20.03 4.07 -3.03
C LYS A 31 18.59 4.03 -3.58
N ALA A 32 17.61 4.31 -2.75
CA ALA A 32 16.22 4.21 -3.13
C ALA A 32 15.38 5.19 -2.31
N ALA A 33 14.34 5.71 -2.95
CA ALA A 33 13.33 6.51 -2.25
C ALA A 33 12.15 5.61 -1.95
N ILE A 34 11.74 5.54 -0.69
CA ILE A 34 10.57 4.77 -0.27
C ILE A 34 9.54 5.73 0.28
N GLU A 35 8.43 5.87 -0.40
CA GLU A 35 7.31 6.69 0.08
C GLU A 35 6.39 5.82 0.91
N LEU A 36 6.26 6.14 2.19
CA LEU A 36 5.39 5.38 3.10
C LEU A 36 3.95 5.85 2.95
N VAL A 37 3.02 4.92 2.86
CA VAL A 37 1.61 5.22 2.69
C VAL A 37 0.80 4.51 3.77
N GLU A 38 0.00 5.29 4.51
CA GLU A 38 -1.00 4.78 5.43
C GLU A 38 -2.27 4.44 4.64
N ILE A 39 -2.98 3.42 5.08
CA ILE A 39 -4.17 2.95 4.39
C ILE A 39 -5.43 2.98 5.27
N ASP A 40 -5.35 3.67 6.39
CA ASP A 40 -6.46 3.76 7.36
C ASP A 40 -7.58 4.69 6.91
N ASN A 41 -7.31 5.56 5.94
CA ASN A 41 -8.28 6.54 5.45
C ASN A 41 -9.04 6.09 4.20
N ILE A 42 -8.89 4.84 3.81
CA ILE A 42 -9.59 4.29 2.64
C ILE A 42 -10.97 3.79 3.06
N PRO A 43 -12.06 4.26 2.43
CA PRO A 43 -13.39 3.79 2.79
C PRO A 43 -13.55 2.30 2.52
N LEU A 44 -14.47 1.66 3.22
CA LEU A 44 -14.72 0.24 3.01
C LEU A 44 -15.19 -0.02 1.59
N PHE A 45 -14.61 -1.05 0.98
CA PHE A 45 -14.95 -1.44 -0.37
C PHE A 45 -16.42 -1.87 -0.46
N ASN A 46 -17.18 -1.23 -1.33
CA ASN A 46 -18.60 -1.48 -1.50
C ASN A 46 -19.01 -1.78 -2.95
N LYS A 47 -18.01 -2.06 -3.79
CA LYS A 47 -18.22 -2.35 -5.21
C LYS A 47 -19.12 -1.29 -5.88
N PRO A 48 -18.69 -0.03 -5.94
CA PRO A 48 -19.54 1.05 -6.45
C PRO A 48 -19.87 0.85 -7.93
N ALA A 49 -21.02 1.40 -8.33
CA ALA A 49 -21.45 1.35 -9.72
C ALA A 49 -20.47 2.11 -10.62
N LYS A 50 -20.35 1.69 -11.88
CA LYS A 50 -19.51 2.33 -12.91
C LYS A 50 -18.04 2.41 -12.53
N MET A 51 -17.57 1.53 -11.65
CA MET A 51 -16.17 1.44 -11.23
C MET A 51 -15.61 2.79 -10.72
N LYS A 52 -16.44 3.57 -10.06
CA LYS A 52 -16.01 4.81 -9.44
C LYS A 52 -15.20 4.52 -8.19
N VAL A 53 -13.93 4.93 -8.17
CA VAL A 53 -13.09 4.78 -6.99
C VAL A 53 -12.97 6.10 -6.25
N PRO A 54 -12.84 6.06 -4.90
CA PRO A 54 -12.58 7.28 -4.13
C PRO A 54 -11.27 7.95 -4.55
N GLU A 55 -11.18 9.25 -4.37
CA GLU A 55 -9.97 10.01 -4.74
C GLU A 55 -8.72 9.49 -4.03
N VAL A 56 -8.83 9.11 -2.75
CA VAL A 56 -7.70 8.56 -1.99
C VAL A 56 -7.16 7.28 -2.63
N VAL A 57 -8.02 6.45 -3.19
CA VAL A 57 -7.62 5.23 -3.90
C VAL A 57 -6.98 5.58 -5.23
N SER A 58 -7.54 6.54 -5.95
CA SER A 58 -7.00 7.01 -7.22
C SER A 58 -5.59 7.59 -7.06
N GLU A 59 -5.39 8.37 -6.01
CA GLU A 59 -4.07 8.93 -5.69
C GLU A 59 -3.05 7.85 -5.34
N LEU A 60 -3.46 6.86 -4.54
CA LEU A 60 -2.60 5.73 -4.21
C LEU A 60 -2.23 4.94 -5.46
N ALA A 61 -3.19 4.69 -6.33
CA ALA A 61 -2.94 3.99 -7.59
C ALA A 61 -1.91 4.72 -8.46
N LYS A 62 -2.00 6.04 -8.55
CA LYS A 62 -1.03 6.84 -9.31
C LYS A 62 0.38 6.73 -8.73
N LYS A 63 0.50 6.73 -7.41
CA LYS A 63 1.79 6.56 -6.75
C LYS A 63 2.40 5.20 -7.07
N ILE A 64 1.59 4.15 -7.03
CA ILE A 64 2.03 2.79 -7.35
C ILE A 64 2.44 2.69 -8.81
N GLU A 65 1.65 3.23 -9.73
CA GLU A 65 1.98 3.21 -11.15
C GLU A 65 3.31 3.89 -11.45
N ALA A 66 3.60 4.98 -10.77
CA ALA A 66 4.84 5.72 -10.94
C ALA A 66 6.04 5.07 -10.26
N ALA A 67 5.83 4.14 -9.36
CA ALA A 67 6.89 3.49 -8.59
C ALA A 67 7.51 2.34 -9.35
N ASP A 68 8.76 2.01 -9.01
CA ASP A 68 9.45 0.85 -9.56
C ASP A 68 9.02 -0.45 -8.88
N GLY A 69 8.44 -0.37 -7.70
CA GLY A 69 7.94 -1.52 -6.96
C GLY A 69 7.18 -1.13 -5.71
N VAL A 70 6.60 -2.11 -5.07
CA VAL A 70 5.81 -1.92 -3.85
C VAL A 70 6.35 -2.83 -2.75
N ILE A 71 6.49 -2.27 -1.55
CA ILE A 71 6.87 -3.01 -0.36
C ILE A 71 5.68 -2.99 0.59
N ILE A 72 5.22 -4.16 1.00
CA ILE A 72 4.10 -4.26 1.94
C ILE A 72 4.62 -4.85 3.24
N ALA A 73 4.55 -4.08 4.32
CA ALA A 73 4.85 -4.58 5.65
C ALA A 73 3.53 -4.81 6.38
N THR A 74 3.25 -6.06 6.71
CA THR A 74 1.96 -6.45 7.24
C THR A 74 2.10 -7.38 8.44
N PRO A 75 1.32 -7.17 9.51
CA PRO A 75 1.17 -8.19 10.52
C PRO A 75 0.26 -9.31 10.01
N GLU A 76 0.24 -10.40 10.75
CA GLU A 76 -0.71 -11.49 10.52
C GLU A 76 -1.79 -11.41 11.59
N TYR A 77 -3.07 -11.39 11.18
CA TYR A 77 -4.22 -11.46 12.07
C TYR A 77 -5.08 -12.65 11.62
N ASP A 78 -5.33 -13.59 12.52
CA ASP A 78 -6.16 -14.77 12.22
C ASP A 78 -5.69 -15.52 10.96
N HIS A 79 -4.39 -15.75 10.83
CA HIS A 79 -3.76 -16.46 9.71
C HIS A 79 -3.94 -15.76 8.35
N SER A 80 -4.19 -14.45 8.36
CA SER A 80 -4.37 -13.69 7.14
C SER A 80 -3.82 -12.27 7.30
N ILE A 81 -3.91 -11.48 6.24
CA ILE A 81 -3.58 -10.07 6.30
C ILE A 81 -4.69 -9.30 7.02
N PRO A 82 -4.38 -8.14 7.61
CA PRO A 82 -5.40 -7.34 8.29
C PRO A 82 -6.52 -6.88 7.36
N ALA A 83 -7.70 -6.66 7.92
CA ALA A 83 -8.87 -6.21 7.15
C ALA A 83 -8.59 -4.92 6.39
N VAL A 84 -7.86 -3.97 6.99
CA VAL A 84 -7.54 -2.70 6.35
C VAL A 84 -6.69 -2.91 5.09
N LEU A 85 -5.80 -3.87 5.10
CA LEU A 85 -4.97 -4.20 3.93
C LEU A 85 -5.80 -4.92 2.87
N GLN A 86 -6.66 -5.86 3.26
CA GLN A 86 -7.58 -6.52 2.32
C GLN A 86 -8.47 -5.48 1.63
N ASN A 87 -8.95 -4.50 2.38
CA ASN A 87 -9.76 -3.42 1.85
C ASN A 87 -9.00 -2.61 0.79
N ALA A 88 -7.76 -2.22 1.09
CA ALA A 88 -6.94 -1.48 0.14
C ALA A 88 -6.70 -2.28 -1.13
N LEU A 89 -6.37 -3.56 -1.00
CA LEU A 89 -6.12 -4.42 -2.16
C LEU A 89 -7.38 -4.64 -3.00
N ALA A 90 -8.54 -4.73 -2.36
CA ALA A 90 -9.81 -4.83 -3.08
C ALA A 90 -10.04 -3.61 -3.97
N TRP A 91 -9.83 -2.41 -3.44
CA TRP A 91 -9.95 -1.20 -4.23
C TRP A 91 -8.94 -1.14 -5.37
N LEU A 92 -7.70 -1.58 -5.12
CA LEU A 92 -6.62 -1.54 -6.11
C LEU A 92 -6.76 -2.59 -7.22
N SER A 93 -7.80 -3.40 -7.17
CA SER A 93 -8.11 -4.39 -8.20
C SER A 93 -9.50 -4.22 -8.79
N TYR A 94 -10.13 -3.06 -8.58
CA TYR A 94 -11.48 -2.80 -9.06
C TYR A 94 -11.49 -1.69 -10.09
N GLY A 95 -11.50 -2.07 -11.37
CA GLY A 95 -11.53 -1.10 -12.47
C GLY A 95 -10.21 -0.39 -12.72
N ILE A 96 -9.25 -0.54 -11.82
CA ILE A 96 -7.88 -0.05 -11.93
C ILE A 96 -6.94 -1.19 -11.54
N PHE A 97 -5.77 -1.24 -12.14
CA PHE A 97 -4.85 -2.35 -11.91
C PHE A 97 -3.42 -1.85 -11.81
N PRO A 98 -3.11 -0.97 -10.82
CA PRO A 98 -1.76 -0.39 -10.70
C PRO A 98 -0.68 -1.40 -10.38
N MET A 99 -1.07 -2.58 -9.84
CA MET A 99 -0.12 -3.61 -9.43
C MET A 99 0.27 -4.56 -10.57
N VAL A 100 -0.36 -4.47 -11.74
CA VAL A 100 -0.06 -5.37 -12.85
C VAL A 100 1.41 -5.22 -13.27
N ASN A 101 2.13 -6.33 -13.30
CA ASN A 101 3.55 -6.39 -13.65
C ASN A 101 4.46 -5.59 -12.71
N LYS A 102 3.95 -5.21 -11.54
CA LYS A 102 4.72 -4.44 -10.56
C LYS A 102 5.43 -5.40 -9.60
N PRO A 103 6.75 -5.29 -9.42
CA PRO A 103 7.43 -6.08 -8.40
C PRO A 103 6.88 -5.75 -7.01
N VAL A 104 6.60 -6.78 -6.23
CA VAL A 104 6.05 -6.63 -4.87
C VAL A 104 6.87 -7.48 -3.91
N MET A 105 7.27 -6.88 -2.81
CA MET A 105 7.89 -7.58 -1.67
C MET A 105 6.95 -7.49 -0.47
N ILE A 106 6.75 -8.61 0.19
CA ILE A 106 5.91 -8.69 1.38
C ILE A 106 6.75 -9.18 2.55
#